data_f949972e6296180a98d7a16ba621ce68
#
_entry.id   f949972e6296180a98d7a16ba621ce68
#
_cell.length_a   1.000
_cell.length_b   1.000
_cell.length_c   1.000
_cell.angle_alpha   90.00
_cell.angle_beta   90.00
_cell.angle_gamma   90.00
#
_symmetry.space_group_name_H-M   'P 1'
#
loop_
_entity.id
_entity.type
_entity.pdbx_description
1 polymer ?
#
loop_
_entity_poly.entity_id
_entity_poly.type
_entity_poly.pdbx_seq_one_letter_code
_entity_poly.pdbx_strand_id
1 'polypeptide(L)'
;MFFRLILLLPVFLLSINVVKAGGHLPHEIAPAAKSGQSIIIYRMPCSAKGQADALTTLSVMADHEHQNSPVEYKTVQVKFENGDIGAVDVHSSMSNFEKASAWMDSDKKWQGLFSSILASCETSLEAMEIKVLSVQ
;
A
#
# COMPACT_ATOMS: atom_id res chain seq x y z
N MET A 1 -63.18 35.92 -56.52
CA MET A 1 -63.14 34.80 -55.52
C MET A 1 -61.75 34.19 -55.59
N PHE A 2 -60.76 34.66 -54.76
CA PHE A 2 -59.39 34.23 -54.80
C PHE A 2 -59.11 33.38 -53.60
N PHE A 3 -58.92 32.09 -53.79
CA PHE A 3 -58.47 31.15 -52.80
C PHE A 3 -56.96 31.33 -52.63
N ARG A 4 -56.50 31.81 -51.47
CA ARG A 4 -55.10 31.83 -51.05
C ARG A 4 -54.76 30.51 -50.39
N LEU A 5 -53.99 29.71 -51.11
CA LEU A 5 -53.40 28.47 -50.58
C LEU A 5 -52.17 28.84 -49.72
N ILE A 6 -52.29 28.72 -48.42
CA ILE A 6 -51.20 28.90 -47.48
C ILE A 6 -50.42 27.57 -47.39
N LEU A 7 -49.22 27.57 -47.97
CA LEU A 7 -48.30 26.45 -47.88
C LEU A 7 -47.59 26.45 -46.53
N LEU A 8 -48.00 25.57 -45.61
CA LEU A 8 -47.32 25.36 -44.33
C LEU A 8 -46.11 24.44 -44.58
N LEU A 9 -44.89 25.01 -44.55
CA LEU A 9 -43.64 24.24 -44.51
C LEU A 9 -43.45 23.73 -43.07
N PRO A 10 -43.21 22.42 -42.88
CA PRO A 10 -42.79 21.91 -41.60
C PRO A 10 -41.32 22.26 -41.34
N VAL A 11 -41.07 23.04 -40.30
CA VAL A 11 -39.73 23.30 -39.79
C VAL A 11 -39.24 22.00 -39.13
N PHE A 12 -38.33 21.29 -39.82
CA PHE A 12 -37.61 20.16 -39.22
C PHE A 12 -36.56 20.71 -38.27
N LEU A 13 -36.86 20.67 -36.97
CA LEU A 13 -35.86 20.89 -35.92
C LEU A 13 -34.92 19.70 -35.89
N LEU A 14 -33.76 19.83 -36.52
CA LEU A 14 -32.63 18.90 -36.33
C LEU A 14 -32.14 19.04 -34.87
N SER A 15 -32.52 18.11 -34.03
CA SER A 15 -31.92 17.94 -32.72
C SER A 15 -30.48 17.44 -32.90
N ILE A 16 -29.52 18.36 -32.78
CA ILE A 16 -28.10 18.02 -32.73
C ILE A 16 -27.86 17.37 -31.37
N ASN A 17 -27.81 16.04 -31.34
CA ASN A 17 -27.30 15.32 -30.19
C ASN A 17 -25.80 15.58 -30.10
N VAL A 18 -25.41 16.54 -29.25
CA VAL A 18 -24.01 16.69 -28.85
C VAL A 18 -23.64 15.45 -28.04
N VAL A 19 -23.02 14.48 -28.71
CA VAL A 19 -22.34 13.37 -28.02
C VAL A 19 -21.23 14.02 -27.21
N LYS A 20 -21.46 14.16 -25.91
CA LYS A 20 -20.44 14.55 -24.97
C LYS A 20 -19.38 13.43 -25.00
N ALA A 21 -18.30 13.63 -25.75
CA ALA A 21 -17.13 12.77 -25.69
C ALA A 21 -16.72 12.73 -24.20
N GLY A 22 -16.93 11.60 -23.56
CA GLY A 22 -16.50 11.36 -22.19
C GLY A 22 -14.97 11.49 -22.16
N GLY A 23 -14.48 12.68 -21.84
CA GLY A 23 -13.08 12.89 -21.59
C GLY A 23 -12.66 11.91 -20.50
N HIS A 24 -11.80 10.97 -20.85
CA HIS A 24 -11.10 10.15 -19.86
C HIS A 24 -10.31 11.15 -19.01
N LEU A 25 -10.81 11.45 -17.80
CA LEU A 25 -10.03 12.23 -16.85
C LEU A 25 -8.72 11.46 -16.65
N PRO A 26 -7.56 12.13 -16.76
CA PRO A 26 -6.30 11.47 -16.50
C PRO A 26 -6.41 10.83 -15.10
N HIS A 27 -6.13 9.53 -15.00
CA HIS A 27 -6.04 8.84 -13.73
C HIS A 27 -4.96 9.56 -12.91
N GLU A 28 -5.39 10.34 -11.94
CA GLU A 28 -4.46 10.91 -10.97
C GLU A 28 -3.90 9.76 -10.14
N ILE A 29 -2.66 9.37 -10.44
CA ILE A 29 -1.96 8.34 -9.67
C ILE A 29 -1.58 8.98 -8.35
N ALA A 30 -2.31 8.64 -7.28
CA ALA A 30 -1.95 9.06 -5.93
C ALA A 30 -0.57 8.50 -5.57
N PRO A 31 0.35 9.31 -5.03
CA PRO A 31 1.66 8.84 -4.63
C PRO A 31 1.54 7.79 -3.53
N ALA A 32 2.41 6.76 -3.58
CA ALA A 32 2.46 5.69 -2.58
C ALA A 32 2.83 6.23 -1.18
N ALA A 33 3.57 7.33 -1.13
CA ALA A 33 3.93 8.03 0.11
C ALA A 33 3.95 9.55 -0.13
N LYS A 34 3.77 10.33 0.94
CA LYS A 34 3.73 11.80 0.91
C LYS A 34 5.04 12.37 1.49
N SER A 35 5.38 13.60 1.09
CA SER A 35 6.50 14.35 1.68
C SER A 35 6.43 14.35 3.21
N GLY A 36 7.56 14.16 3.87
CA GLY A 36 7.69 14.05 5.33
C GLY A 36 7.46 12.65 5.90
N GLN A 37 6.96 11.71 5.11
CA GLN A 37 6.84 10.31 5.53
C GLN A 37 8.18 9.58 5.49
N SER A 38 8.28 8.49 6.25
CA SER A 38 9.42 7.58 6.22
C SER A 38 8.98 6.22 5.72
N ILE A 39 9.77 5.63 4.83
CA ILE A 39 9.59 4.27 4.33
C ILE A 39 10.70 3.41 4.93
N ILE A 40 10.34 2.33 5.57
CA ILE A 40 11.28 1.38 6.15
C ILE A 40 11.15 0.07 5.41
N ILE A 41 12.24 -0.43 4.88
CA ILE A 41 12.28 -1.71 4.17
C ILE A 41 13.08 -2.68 5.03
N TYR A 42 12.42 -3.74 5.43
CA TYR A 42 13.03 -4.87 6.13
C TYR A 42 13.20 -6.01 5.13
N ARG A 43 14.37 -6.59 5.09
CA ARG A 43 14.68 -7.73 4.24
C ARG A 43 15.49 -8.73 5.02
N MET A 44 15.08 -9.98 5.01
CA MET A 44 15.80 -11.06 5.65
C MET A 44 15.95 -12.27 4.71
N PRO A 45 17.12 -12.92 4.71
CA PRO A 45 17.29 -14.20 4.03
C PRO A 45 16.29 -15.21 4.60
N CYS A 46 15.66 -16.00 3.73
CA CYS A 46 14.72 -17.01 4.17
C CYS A 46 14.85 -18.28 3.33
N SER A 47 15.02 -19.42 3.98
CA SER A 47 15.09 -20.71 3.31
C SER A 47 13.78 -21.00 2.58
N ALA A 48 13.83 -21.61 1.39
CA ALA A 48 12.63 -21.93 0.62
C ALA A 48 11.63 -22.78 1.42
N LYS A 49 12.13 -23.61 2.33
CA LYS A 49 11.34 -24.47 3.21
C LYS A 49 10.54 -23.66 4.23
N GLY A 50 11.12 -22.59 4.79
CA GLY A 50 10.51 -21.80 5.86
C GLY A 50 9.65 -20.62 5.38
N GLN A 51 9.71 -20.27 4.09
CA GLN A 51 9.03 -19.06 3.57
C GLN A 51 7.53 -19.03 3.84
N ALA A 52 6.82 -20.15 3.65
CA ALA A 52 5.36 -20.18 3.83
C ALA A 52 4.95 -19.90 5.29
N ASP A 53 5.66 -20.55 6.23
CA ASP A 53 5.41 -20.39 7.67
C ASP A 53 5.79 -18.97 8.13
N ALA A 54 6.93 -18.46 7.68
CA ALA A 54 7.40 -17.14 7.99
C ALA A 54 6.44 -16.05 7.47
N LEU A 55 5.93 -16.15 6.24
CA LEU A 55 4.95 -15.22 5.68
C LEU A 55 3.62 -15.28 6.43
N THR A 56 3.18 -16.46 6.85
CA THR A 56 1.99 -16.60 7.69
C THR A 56 2.19 -15.89 9.03
N THR A 57 3.35 -16.07 9.67
CA THR A 57 3.66 -15.40 10.94
C THR A 57 3.81 -13.90 10.78
N LEU A 58 4.39 -13.43 9.66
CA LEU A 58 4.43 -11.99 9.32
C LEU A 58 3.02 -11.39 9.23
N SER A 59 2.05 -12.12 8.67
CA SER A 59 0.66 -11.68 8.62
C SER A 59 0.07 -11.49 10.03
N VAL A 60 0.29 -12.46 10.91
CA VAL A 60 -0.17 -12.38 12.31
C VAL A 60 0.53 -11.24 13.04
N MET A 61 1.80 -11.00 12.76
CA MET A 61 2.58 -9.89 13.33
C MET A 61 2.02 -8.54 12.87
N ALA A 62 1.74 -8.37 11.58
CA ALA A 62 1.15 -7.14 11.04
C ALA A 62 -0.23 -6.85 11.65
N ASP A 63 -1.08 -7.87 11.84
CA ASP A 63 -2.37 -7.73 12.53
C ASP A 63 -2.18 -7.30 13.99
N HIS A 64 -1.19 -7.86 14.68
CA HIS A 64 -0.86 -7.48 16.06
C HIS A 64 -0.37 -6.03 16.15
N GLU A 65 0.50 -5.61 15.24
CA GLU A 65 0.98 -4.23 15.12
C GLU A 65 -0.17 -3.25 14.88
N HIS A 66 -1.05 -3.56 13.93
CA HIS A 66 -2.20 -2.72 13.63
C HIS A 66 -3.13 -2.51 14.83
N GLN A 67 -3.28 -3.52 15.69
CA GLN A 67 -4.16 -3.47 16.85
C GLN A 67 -3.52 -2.84 18.10
N ASN A 68 -2.20 -2.88 18.23
CA ASN A 68 -1.53 -2.61 19.51
C ASN A 68 -0.42 -1.56 19.43
N SER A 69 0.07 -1.20 18.25
CA SER A 69 1.07 -0.15 18.11
C SER A 69 0.55 1.19 18.63
N PRO A 70 1.37 1.96 19.35
CA PRO A 70 1.00 3.29 19.84
C PRO A 70 0.88 4.35 18.73
N VAL A 71 1.29 4.01 17.52
CA VAL A 71 1.22 4.88 16.33
C VAL A 71 0.73 4.09 15.12
N GLU A 72 -0.07 4.73 14.28
CA GLU A 72 -0.53 4.13 13.04
C GLU A 72 0.56 4.21 11.95
N TYR A 73 0.72 3.13 11.23
CA TYR A 73 1.53 3.05 10.01
C TYR A 73 0.97 1.97 9.08
N LYS A 74 1.40 1.99 7.84
CA LYS A 74 1.02 0.97 6.86
C LYS A 74 2.16 -0.01 6.70
N THR A 75 1.85 -1.30 6.69
CA THR A 75 2.81 -2.36 6.41
C THR A 75 2.35 -3.21 5.24
N VAL A 76 3.30 -3.63 4.40
CA VAL A 76 3.09 -4.55 3.29
C VAL A 76 4.16 -5.62 3.36
N GLN A 77 3.73 -6.88 3.41
CA GLN A 77 4.64 -8.00 3.30
C GLN A 77 5.18 -8.12 1.88
N VAL A 78 6.45 -8.42 1.75
CA VAL A 78 7.12 -8.55 0.46
C VAL A 78 7.92 -9.83 0.38
N LYS A 79 8.00 -10.39 -0.83
CA LYS A 79 8.94 -11.42 -1.21
C LYS A 79 9.84 -10.87 -2.30
N PHE A 80 11.14 -10.96 -2.09
CA PHE A 80 12.15 -10.52 -3.04
C PHE A 80 12.40 -11.59 -4.10
N GLU A 81 12.89 -11.21 -5.29
CA GLU A 81 13.16 -12.13 -6.40
C GLU A 81 14.13 -13.24 -6.05
N ASN A 82 15.10 -12.97 -5.18
CA ASN A 82 16.07 -13.94 -4.70
C ASN A 82 15.53 -14.93 -3.65
N GLY A 83 14.23 -14.79 -3.28
CA GLY A 83 13.59 -15.63 -2.28
C GLY A 83 13.63 -15.09 -0.85
N ASP A 84 14.32 -13.98 -0.57
CA ASP A 84 14.22 -13.30 0.72
C ASP A 84 12.81 -12.82 0.96
N ILE A 85 12.46 -12.64 2.23
CA ILE A 85 11.18 -12.08 2.63
C ILE A 85 11.36 -10.81 3.46
N GLY A 86 10.30 -10.07 3.68
CA GLY A 86 10.33 -8.90 4.53
C GLY A 86 9.04 -8.12 4.56
N ALA A 87 9.16 -6.87 4.97
CA ALA A 87 8.06 -5.92 5.00
C ALA A 87 8.52 -4.54 4.51
N VAL A 88 7.57 -3.76 4.05
CA VAL A 88 7.75 -2.34 3.77
C VAL A 88 6.73 -1.57 4.61
N ASP A 89 7.24 -0.72 5.50
CA ASP A 89 6.43 0.12 6.36
C ASP A 89 6.44 1.56 5.88
N VAL A 90 5.30 2.23 5.97
CA VAL A 90 5.17 3.66 5.70
C VAL A 90 4.66 4.35 6.95
N HIS A 91 5.54 5.08 7.62
CA HIS A 91 5.26 5.88 8.80
C HIS A 91 4.99 7.34 8.42
N SER A 92 4.14 8.01 9.19
CA SER A 92 3.82 9.43 8.96
C SER A 92 5.02 10.35 9.17
N SER A 93 6.03 9.90 9.93
CA SER A 93 7.30 10.61 10.17
C SER A 93 8.35 9.65 10.76
N MET A 94 9.61 10.07 10.79
CA MET A 94 10.68 9.34 11.48
C MET A 94 10.39 9.21 12.99
N SER A 95 9.84 10.23 13.63
CA SER A 95 9.45 10.15 15.05
C SER A 95 8.40 9.09 15.33
N ASN A 96 7.47 8.85 14.39
CA ASN A 96 6.50 7.76 14.52
C ASN A 96 7.15 6.39 14.34
N PHE A 97 8.11 6.26 13.43
CA PHE A 97 8.91 5.04 13.31
C PHE A 97 9.66 4.74 14.62
N GLU A 98 10.33 5.73 15.22
CA GLU A 98 11.05 5.56 16.49
C GLU A 98 10.12 5.10 17.64
N LYS A 99 8.90 5.66 17.72
CA LYS A 99 7.89 5.23 18.70
C LYS A 99 7.41 3.81 18.47
N ALA A 100 7.16 3.42 17.20
CA ALA A 100 6.80 2.05 16.86
C ALA A 100 7.92 1.07 17.23
N SER A 101 9.17 1.40 16.88
CA SER A 101 10.34 0.57 17.21
C SER A 101 10.51 0.38 18.73
N ALA A 102 10.40 1.45 19.50
CA ALA A 102 10.49 1.36 20.96
C ALA A 102 9.38 0.49 21.57
N TRP A 103 8.19 0.50 20.96
CA TRP A 103 7.11 -0.41 21.36
C TRP A 103 7.43 -1.87 20.96
N MET A 104 7.88 -2.12 19.74
CA MET A 104 8.29 -3.46 19.27
C MET A 104 9.35 -4.08 20.19
N ASP A 105 10.30 -3.28 20.66
CA ASP A 105 11.36 -3.71 21.59
C ASP A 105 10.80 -4.10 22.99
N SER A 106 9.63 -3.62 23.37
CA SER A 106 9.01 -3.87 24.67
C SER A 106 7.84 -4.88 24.64
N ASP A 107 7.23 -5.09 23.46
CA ASP A 107 6.07 -5.98 23.32
C ASP A 107 6.49 -7.44 23.18
N LYS A 108 6.21 -8.24 24.22
CA LYS A 108 6.61 -9.65 24.29
C LYS A 108 5.98 -10.51 23.19
N LYS A 109 4.76 -10.17 22.77
CA LYS A 109 4.08 -10.93 21.71
C LYS A 109 4.73 -10.65 20.36
N TRP A 110 5.03 -9.40 20.07
CA TRP A 110 5.77 -9.01 18.87
C TRP A 110 7.13 -9.72 18.83
N GLN A 111 7.89 -9.67 19.90
CA GLN A 111 9.20 -10.34 20.03
C GLN A 111 9.11 -11.86 19.78
N GLY A 112 8.06 -12.50 20.32
CA GLY A 112 7.83 -13.93 20.10
C GLY A 112 7.51 -14.26 18.64
N LEU A 113 6.68 -13.45 17.99
CA LEU A 113 6.35 -13.61 16.56
C LEU A 113 7.59 -13.39 15.69
N PHE A 114 8.35 -12.33 15.96
CA PHE A 114 9.59 -12.05 15.24
C PHE A 114 10.63 -13.18 15.37
N SER A 115 10.83 -13.70 16.60
CA SER A 115 11.69 -14.85 16.83
C SER A 115 11.24 -16.09 16.05
N SER A 116 9.93 -16.30 15.94
CA SER A 116 9.37 -17.42 15.16
C SER A 116 9.64 -17.26 13.66
N ILE A 117 9.59 -16.02 13.13
CA ILE A 117 9.92 -15.72 11.74
C ILE A 117 11.39 -16.05 11.46
N LEU A 118 12.30 -15.58 12.33
CA LEU A 118 13.75 -15.86 12.20
C LEU A 118 14.03 -17.37 12.23
N ALA A 119 13.38 -18.09 13.14
CA ALA A 119 13.53 -19.56 13.24
C ALA A 119 12.99 -20.27 11.99
N SER A 120 11.85 -19.89 11.46
CA SER A 120 11.29 -20.47 10.22
C SER A 120 12.19 -20.21 9.03
N CYS A 121 12.78 -19.02 8.92
CA CYS A 121 13.70 -18.66 7.86
C CYS A 121 15.10 -19.27 8.01
N GLU A 122 15.41 -19.90 9.16
CA GLU A 122 16.76 -20.40 9.49
C GLU A 122 17.82 -19.27 9.40
N THR A 123 17.46 -18.08 9.92
CA THR A 123 18.28 -16.86 9.84
C THR A 123 18.41 -16.18 11.21
N SER A 124 19.16 -15.09 11.26
CA SER A 124 19.36 -14.30 12.48
C SER A 124 19.09 -12.81 12.25
N LEU A 125 18.97 -12.06 13.33
CA LEU A 125 18.76 -10.61 13.29
C LEU A 125 19.91 -9.88 12.57
N GLU A 126 21.15 -10.35 12.74
CA GLU A 126 22.34 -9.75 12.12
C GLU A 126 22.36 -9.90 10.60
N ALA A 127 21.64 -10.91 10.07
CA ALA A 127 21.50 -11.11 8.63
C ALA A 127 20.39 -10.26 8.01
N MET A 128 19.58 -9.59 8.83
CA MET A 128 18.51 -8.73 8.34
C MET A 128 19.06 -7.38 7.85
N GLU A 129 18.63 -6.98 6.67
CA GLU A 129 18.90 -5.65 6.11
C GLU A 129 17.73 -4.73 6.39
N ILE A 130 18.01 -3.52 6.92
CA ILE A 130 17.01 -2.47 7.15
C ILE A 130 17.42 -1.23 6.35
N LYS A 131 16.52 -0.75 5.49
CA LYS A 131 16.70 0.52 4.76
C LYS A 131 15.67 1.54 5.23
N VAL A 132 16.14 2.72 5.56
CA VAL A 132 15.31 3.86 5.97
C VAL A 132 15.36 4.91 4.89
N LEU A 133 14.21 5.30 4.36
CA LEU A 133 14.07 6.31 3.31
C LEU A 133 13.19 7.45 3.82
N SER A 134 13.61 8.69 3.58
CA SER A 134 12.79 9.88 3.84
C SER A 134 12.17 10.36 2.52
N VAL A 135 10.86 10.52 2.52
CA VAL A 135 10.13 11.03 1.34
C VAL A 135 10.24 12.56 1.29
N GLN A 136 10.77 13.09 0.19
CA GLN A 136 11.01 14.52 -0.04
C GLN A 136 9.79 15.22 -0.66
#